data_15b4a7e83058fce7b80884cf89243c4e
#
_entry.id   15b4a7e83058fce7b80884cf89243c4e
#
_cell.length_a   1.000
_cell.length_b   1.000
_cell.length_c   1.000
_cell.angle_alpha   90.00
_cell.angle_beta   90.00
_cell.angle_gamma   90.00
#
_symmetry.space_group_name_H-M   'P 1'
#
loop_
_entity.id
_entity.type
_entity.pdbx_description
1 polymer ?
#
loop_
_entity_poly.entity_id
_entity_poly.type
_entity_poly.pdbx_seq_one_letter_code
_entity_poly.pdbx_strand_id
1 'polypeptide(L)'
;MAGRPQSAMRNALAGIDTKNTSRRFSTSRASTQELNSAVHLQFREAHEGHKPHAGLDPSRASTGVVWTTERAYEHGFAEEPHLWSNLGQGAPEVDDEIEGCFERPHTIDISMTGREYGPTAGIKPLREAVAHLYNEHHRQGQESKYTYENVCIVPGGRAGLIRIAAVLGNAYLGFFIPDYTAYNEMLSLFRNFAPIPIPLDHGDHFQIHEEKVEEEIRRGTSVLLTSNPRNPTGRMISVPELAKIQDICRDRATLIMDEFYSGYNYTTECDGKVISAADNIEDVDEDDVLIIDGLTKRFRLPGWRVAWILGPKEFIKALGSCGSYLDGGTNVPFQEAAVSMLEPNKVRHEMKALQSHFMMKRDYVIGRLEGMGFHIDYKPDSTFYLWLNLENLPKAINDGLNFFQACLREKVIVVPGIFFDLNPARRRDLFDSPCHHFVRVSYGPRMDVLKQGLDGFERILKKYNCLPKDYEQHASELPVREGQGQHP
;
A
#
# COMPACT_ATOMS: atom_id res chain seq x y z
N MET A 1 -29.10 46.46 -25.72
CA MET A 1 -30.19 46.73 -24.77
C MET A 1 -30.64 45.42 -24.18
N ALA A 2 -30.61 45.38 -22.94
CA ALA A 2 -31.28 44.68 -21.86
C ALA A 2 -30.89 43.23 -21.71
N GLY A 3 -30.52 42.71 -20.61
CA GLY A 3 -30.58 43.07 -19.20
C GLY A 3 -30.44 41.74 -18.46
N ARG A 4 -29.44 41.59 -17.61
CA ARG A 4 -29.23 40.34 -16.81
C ARG A 4 -30.31 40.24 -15.73
N PRO A 5 -30.63 39.03 -15.26
CA PRO A 5 -31.12 38.81 -13.91
C PRO A 5 -30.04 38.09 -13.06
N GLN A 6 -29.31 38.86 -12.29
CA GLN A 6 -28.41 38.40 -11.20
C GLN A 6 -29.16 38.35 -9.83
N SER A 7 -30.36 37.91 -9.73
CA SER A 7 -31.10 37.91 -8.46
C SER A 7 -31.70 36.58 -7.99
N ALA A 8 -31.52 35.48 -8.75
CA ALA A 8 -32.13 34.22 -8.35
C ALA A 8 -31.20 33.26 -7.57
N MET A 9 -29.92 33.57 -7.40
CA MET A 9 -28.95 32.65 -6.78
C MET A 9 -28.57 33.02 -5.32
N ARG A 10 -29.11 34.10 -4.77
CA ARG A 10 -28.84 34.52 -3.37
C ARG A 10 -29.87 34.07 -2.32
N ASN A 11 -31.01 33.54 -2.73
CA ASN A 11 -32.09 33.19 -1.78
C ASN A 11 -32.23 31.68 -1.51
N ALA A 12 -31.35 30.83 -2.07
CA ALA A 12 -31.38 29.39 -1.83
C ALA A 12 -30.47 28.91 -0.68
N LEU A 13 -29.70 29.80 -0.05
CA LEU A 13 -28.76 29.44 1.04
C LEU A 13 -29.19 29.92 2.44
N ALA A 14 -30.38 30.49 2.58
CA ALA A 14 -30.85 31.06 3.85
C ALA A 14 -31.87 30.17 4.61
N GLY A 15 -31.85 28.85 4.43
CA GLY A 15 -32.83 27.97 5.05
C GLY A 15 -32.34 26.61 5.53
N ILE A 16 -31.03 26.39 5.68
CA ILE A 16 -30.51 25.17 6.29
C ILE A 16 -30.13 25.46 7.74
N ASP A 17 -31.06 25.12 8.64
CA ASP A 17 -30.85 25.10 10.09
C ASP A 17 -29.76 24.07 10.45
N THR A 18 -28.55 24.55 10.80
CA THR A 18 -27.38 23.75 11.14
C THR A 18 -27.40 23.21 12.59
N LYS A 19 -28.60 23.16 13.21
CA LYS A 19 -28.74 22.64 14.57
C LYS A 19 -29.59 21.37 14.60
N ASN A 20 -29.16 20.26 14.03
CA ASN A 20 -29.54 18.92 14.50
C ASN A 20 -29.17 17.83 13.49
N THR A 21 -27.92 17.45 13.38
CA THR A 21 -27.50 16.09 12.96
C THR A 21 -26.12 15.76 13.49
N SER A 22 -25.89 15.95 14.78
CA SER A 22 -24.79 15.27 15.47
C SER A 22 -25.31 13.94 16.01
N ARG A 23 -25.52 12.93 15.18
CA ARG A 23 -25.44 11.55 15.64
C ARG A 23 -23.99 11.29 16.03
N ARG A 24 -23.71 11.47 17.31
CA ARG A 24 -22.47 11.08 17.95
C ARG A 24 -22.34 9.56 17.79
N PHE A 25 -21.43 9.13 16.92
CA PHE A 25 -20.78 7.85 17.15
C PHE A 25 -20.03 7.99 18.48
N SER A 26 -20.43 7.22 19.49
CA SER A 26 -19.72 7.18 20.75
C SER A 26 -18.46 6.31 20.59
N THR A 27 -17.46 6.86 19.95
CA THR A 27 -16.08 6.42 20.16
C THR A 27 -15.64 7.02 21.49
N SER A 28 -15.14 6.22 22.41
CA SER A 28 -14.59 6.68 23.67
C SER A 28 -13.50 7.72 23.34
N ARG A 29 -13.76 9.00 23.66
CA ARG A 29 -12.75 10.04 23.54
C ARG A 29 -11.56 9.62 24.39
N ALA A 30 -10.40 9.46 23.76
CA ALA A 30 -9.14 9.33 24.48
C ALA A 30 -9.03 10.45 25.51
N SER A 31 -8.59 10.14 26.73
CA SER A 31 -8.52 11.14 27.78
C SER A 31 -7.55 12.25 27.38
N THR A 32 -7.81 13.48 27.79
CA THR A 32 -6.98 14.66 27.46
C THR A 32 -5.50 14.48 27.84
N GLN A 33 -5.21 13.58 28.77
CA GLN A 33 -3.85 13.20 29.18
C GLN A 33 -3.13 12.29 28.16
N GLU A 34 -3.88 11.44 27.44
CA GLU A 34 -3.33 10.55 26.40
C GLU A 34 -2.95 11.33 25.15
N LEU A 35 -3.69 12.38 24.83
CA LEU A 35 -3.48 13.24 23.66
C LEU A 35 -2.30 14.22 23.78
N ASN A 36 -1.67 14.31 24.97
CA ASN A 36 -0.57 15.27 25.25
C ASN A 36 0.80 14.60 25.38
N SER A 37 0.98 13.37 24.93
CA SER A 37 2.32 12.80 24.87
C SER A 37 3.21 13.57 23.88
N ALA A 38 4.52 13.55 24.11
CA ALA A 38 5.48 14.25 23.25
C ALA A 38 5.36 13.82 21.76
N VAL A 39 5.07 12.53 21.52
CA VAL A 39 4.90 12.01 20.15
C VAL A 39 3.61 12.50 19.50
N HIS A 40 2.53 12.67 20.26
CA HIS A 40 1.30 13.27 19.74
C HIS A 40 1.49 14.75 19.39
N LEU A 41 2.22 15.50 20.21
CA LEU A 41 2.56 16.88 19.91
C LEU A 41 3.42 16.98 18.63
N GLN A 42 4.44 16.16 18.50
CA GLN A 42 5.26 16.09 17.28
C GLN A 42 4.44 15.73 16.04
N PHE A 43 3.49 14.78 16.18
CA PHE A 43 2.58 14.42 15.10
C PHE A 43 1.68 15.62 14.71
N ARG A 44 1.12 16.34 15.67
CA ARG A 44 0.33 17.56 15.41
C ARG A 44 1.16 18.62 14.71
N GLU A 45 2.34 18.94 15.22
CA GLU A 45 3.23 19.95 14.64
C GLU A 45 3.59 19.60 13.18
N ALA A 46 3.83 18.33 12.88
CA ALA A 46 4.10 17.87 11.52
C ALA A 46 2.89 18.00 10.57
N HIS A 47 1.66 17.93 11.09
CA HIS A 47 0.43 17.91 10.29
C HIS A 47 -0.34 19.24 10.29
N GLU A 48 -0.21 20.04 11.35
CA GLU A 48 -0.85 21.36 11.47
C GLU A 48 -0.01 22.50 10.90
N GLY A 49 1.28 22.27 10.66
CA GLY A 49 2.21 23.13 9.93
C GLY A 49 2.79 24.30 10.74
N HIS A 50 4.10 24.46 10.65
CA HIS A 50 4.81 25.68 11.07
C HIS A 50 4.58 26.81 10.06
N LYS A 51 4.87 28.08 10.46
CA LYS A 51 4.82 29.21 9.53
C LYS A 51 5.69 28.90 8.31
N PRO A 52 5.09 28.77 7.12
CA PRO A 52 5.84 28.35 5.95
C PRO A 52 6.72 29.47 5.43
N HIS A 53 7.78 29.10 4.73
CA HIS A 53 8.36 30.01 3.75
C HIS A 53 7.28 30.42 2.74
N ALA A 54 7.33 31.68 2.28
CA ALA A 54 6.35 32.18 1.31
C ALA A 54 6.26 31.22 0.10
N GLY A 55 5.07 30.70 -0.17
CA GLY A 55 4.81 29.76 -1.26
C GLY A 55 4.87 28.26 -0.88
N LEU A 56 5.35 27.89 0.32
CA LEU A 56 5.21 26.52 0.78
C LEU A 56 3.83 26.28 1.40
N ASP A 57 3.23 25.14 1.08
CA ASP A 57 2.04 24.66 1.76
C ASP A 57 2.46 23.93 3.06
N PRO A 58 2.23 24.52 4.25
CA PRO A 58 2.65 23.94 5.52
C PRO A 58 1.94 22.62 5.84
N SER A 59 0.89 22.36 5.11
CA SER A 59 0.03 21.21 5.32
C SER A 59 0.53 19.92 4.68
N ARG A 60 1.63 19.96 3.95
CA ARG A 60 2.23 18.80 3.27
C ARG A 60 3.27 18.15 4.16
N ALA A 61 2.79 17.46 5.18
CA ALA A 61 3.61 16.57 5.98
C ALA A 61 4.11 15.38 5.13
N SER A 62 5.21 14.77 5.55
CA SER A 62 5.72 13.54 4.93
C SER A 62 4.74 12.38 5.10
N THR A 63 4.78 11.41 4.18
CA THR A 63 4.01 10.16 4.33
C THR A 63 4.37 9.44 5.62
N GLY A 64 3.45 8.65 6.19
CA GLY A 64 3.66 8.01 7.48
C GLY A 64 4.95 7.20 7.61
N VAL A 65 5.37 6.51 6.53
CA VAL A 65 6.65 5.76 6.51
C VAL A 65 7.85 6.70 6.56
N VAL A 66 7.80 7.85 5.87
CA VAL A 66 8.88 8.84 5.90
C VAL A 66 8.95 9.49 7.27
N TRP A 67 7.80 9.91 7.82
CA TRP A 67 7.73 10.50 9.16
C TRP A 67 8.32 9.57 10.24
N THR A 68 7.97 8.27 10.22
CA THR A 68 8.51 7.30 11.18
C THR A 68 10.02 7.10 11.03
N THR A 69 10.53 7.14 9.81
CA THR A 69 11.97 7.04 9.54
C THR A 69 12.72 8.28 10.02
N GLU A 70 12.17 9.48 9.80
CA GLU A 70 12.74 10.74 10.31
C GLU A 70 12.84 10.73 11.84
N ARG A 71 11.78 10.26 12.53
CA ARG A 71 11.83 10.09 14.00
C ARG A 71 12.88 9.07 14.45
N ALA A 72 13.05 7.97 13.70
CA ALA A 72 14.10 7.00 13.99
C ALA A 72 15.51 7.59 13.81
N TYR A 73 15.73 8.46 12.83
CA TYR A 73 16.99 9.19 12.67
C TYR A 73 17.31 10.06 13.88
N GLU A 74 16.33 10.75 14.45
CA GLU A 74 16.51 11.52 15.70
C GLU A 74 16.90 10.66 16.91
N HIS A 75 16.69 9.34 16.83
CA HIS A 75 17.04 8.37 17.86
C HIS A 75 18.29 7.54 17.52
N GLY A 76 19.05 7.92 16.50
CA GLY A 76 20.32 7.30 16.13
C GLY A 76 20.24 6.17 15.09
N PHE A 77 19.15 6.09 14.32
CA PHE A 77 19.02 5.07 13.26
C PHE A 77 20.04 5.24 12.14
N ALA A 78 20.41 6.49 11.79
CA ALA A 78 21.39 6.75 10.74
C ALA A 78 22.81 6.34 11.13
N GLU A 79 23.16 6.48 12.42
CA GLU A 79 24.50 6.23 12.95
C GLU A 79 24.77 4.73 13.14
N GLU A 80 23.76 3.98 13.58
CA GLU A 80 23.91 2.56 13.92
C GLU A 80 22.77 1.70 13.33
N PRO A 81 22.55 1.70 12.00
CA PRO A 81 21.40 1.04 11.39
C PRO A 81 21.34 -0.48 11.65
N HIS A 82 22.50 -1.13 11.87
CA HIS A 82 22.58 -2.56 12.18
C HIS A 82 22.04 -2.95 13.56
N LEU A 83 21.87 -1.98 14.46
CA LEU A 83 21.24 -2.20 15.76
C LEU A 83 19.71 -2.02 15.72
N TRP A 84 19.18 -1.65 14.59
CA TRP A 84 17.76 -1.34 14.43
C TRP A 84 17.01 -2.39 13.62
N SER A 85 15.78 -2.64 14.01
CA SER A 85 14.85 -3.46 13.26
C SER A 85 13.80 -2.59 12.60
N ASN A 86 13.94 -2.36 11.29
CA ASN A 86 12.95 -1.57 10.56
C ASN A 86 11.78 -2.44 10.08
N LEU A 87 10.79 -2.64 10.96
CA LEU A 87 9.53 -3.32 10.68
C LEU A 87 8.44 -2.36 10.15
N GLY A 88 8.81 -1.12 9.87
CA GLY A 88 7.90 -0.09 9.29
C GLY A 88 8.02 0.03 7.78
N GLN A 89 9.18 -0.30 7.22
CA GLN A 89 9.43 -0.12 5.79
C GLN A 89 8.63 -1.12 4.95
N GLY A 90 8.00 -0.61 3.90
CA GLY A 90 7.27 -1.42 2.93
C GLY A 90 8.19 -1.98 1.84
N ALA A 91 9.28 -2.63 2.21
CA ALA A 91 10.19 -3.29 1.28
C ALA A 91 10.41 -4.75 1.70
N PRO A 92 10.42 -5.70 0.75
CA PRO A 92 10.87 -7.06 1.02
C PRO A 92 12.39 -7.06 1.16
N GLU A 93 12.95 -8.09 1.78
CA GLU A 93 14.39 -8.35 1.71
C GLU A 93 14.86 -8.45 0.25
N VAL A 94 16.05 -7.92 0.00
CA VAL A 94 16.58 -7.75 -1.37
C VAL A 94 17.80 -8.62 -1.66
N ASP A 95 18.26 -9.40 -0.68
CA ASP A 95 19.34 -10.36 -0.88
C ASP A 95 18.93 -11.55 -1.76
N ASP A 96 19.90 -12.34 -2.19
CA ASP A 96 19.69 -13.49 -3.07
C ASP A 96 19.54 -14.81 -2.30
N GLU A 97 19.28 -14.76 -0.98
CA GLU A 97 19.23 -15.94 -0.11
C GLU A 97 17.88 -16.67 -0.10
N ILE A 98 16.85 -16.18 -0.81
CA ILE A 98 15.57 -16.87 -0.88
C ILE A 98 15.66 -18.06 -1.82
N GLU A 99 15.60 -19.27 -1.25
CA GLU A 99 15.65 -20.52 -2.00
C GLU A 99 14.55 -20.57 -3.08
N GLY A 100 14.92 -20.87 -4.32
CA GLY A 100 14.02 -20.94 -5.47
C GLY A 100 13.71 -19.59 -6.14
N CYS A 101 14.19 -18.48 -5.60
CA CYS A 101 14.19 -17.21 -6.32
C CYS A 101 15.42 -17.09 -7.22
N PHE A 102 15.26 -16.44 -8.38
CA PHE A 102 16.38 -16.19 -9.26
C PHE A 102 17.28 -15.07 -8.72
N GLU A 103 18.58 -15.24 -8.92
CA GLU A 103 19.58 -14.21 -8.62
C GLU A 103 19.27 -12.93 -9.43
N ARG A 104 19.43 -11.79 -8.77
CA ARG A 104 19.26 -10.50 -9.44
C ARG A 104 20.55 -10.05 -10.12
N PRO A 105 20.47 -9.35 -11.27
CA PRO A 105 21.68 -8.84 -11.92
C PRO A 105 22.47 -7.91 -11.00
N HIS A 106 23.72 -8.24 -10.72
CA HIS A 106 24.65 -7.37 -9.98
C HIS A 106 25.26 -6.28 -10.86
N THR A 107 25.21 -6.46 -12.18
CA THR A 107 25.70 -5.49 -13.18
C THR A 107 24.68 -5.34 -14.29
N ILE A 108 24.60 -4.15 -14.84
CA ILE A 108 23.73 -3.83 -15.99
C ILE A 108 24.61 -3.21 -17.07
N ASP A 109 24.59 -3.79 -18.27
CA ASP A 109 25.23 -3.23 -19.43
C ASP A 109 24.44 -2.01 -19.93
N ILE A 110 25.15 -0.91 -20.16
CA ILE A 110 24.54 0.30 -20.70
C ILE A 110 24.81 0.34 -22.21
N SER A 111 23.77 0.01 -22.98
CA SER A 111 23.81 0.10 -24.44
C SER A 111 24.00 1.54 -24.94
N MET A 112 24.33 1.74 -26.21
CA MET A 112 24.37 3.08 -26.78
C MET A 112 23.02 3.77 -26.73
N THR A 113 21.93 3.06 -27.02
CA THR A 113 20.55 3.55 -26.89
C THR A 113 20.15 3.82 -25.45
N GLY A 114 20.71 3.09 -24.48
CA GLY A 114 20.50 3.31 -23.05
C GLY A 114 21.08 4.63 -22.52
N ARG A 115 21.87 5.36 -23.32
CA ARG A 115 22.40 6.70 -22.99
C ARG A 115 21.51 7.83 -23.49
N GLU A 116 20.49 7.53 -24.27
CA GLU A 116 19.58 8.49 -24.85
C GLU A 116 18.23 8.51 -24.12
N TYR A 117 17.40 9.49 -24.41
CA TYR A 117 16.01 9.51 -23.91
C TYR A 117 15.22 8.34 -24.51
N GLY A 118 14.64 7.53 -23.65
CA GLY A 118 13.70 6.50 -24.06
C GLY A 118 12.28 7.04 -24.32
N PRO A 119 11.43 6.24 -24.97
CA PRO A 119 10.01 6.58 -25.08
C PRO A 119 9.36 6.77 -23.70
N THR A 120 8.55 7.79 -23.53
CA THR A 120 7.89 8.11 -22.25
C THR A 120 6.91 7.05 -21.79
N ALA A 121 6.37 6.23 -22.71
CA ALA A 121 5.58 5.04 -22.40
C ALA A 121 6.44 3.78 -22.15
N GLY A 122 7.75 3.88 -22.22
CA GLY A 122 8.69 2.78 -22.07
C GLY A 122 9.09 2.10 -23.39
N ILE A 123 10.19 1.34 -23.34
CA ILE A 123 10.70 0.62 -24.52
C ILE A 123 9.73 -0.48 -24.94
N LYS A 124 9.59 -0.66 -26.26
CA LYS A 124 8.65 -1.65 -26.81
C LYS A 124 8.93 -3.08 -26.33
N PRO A 125 10.18 -3.59 -26.27
CA PRO A 125 10.44 -4.94 -25.79
C PRO A 125 9.93 -5.21 -24.37
N LEU A 126 10.05 -4.25 -23.43
CA LEU A 126 9.54 -4.43 -22.08
C LEU A 126 8.00 -4.38 -22.04
N ARG A 127 7.40 -3.50 -22.83
CA ARG A 127 5.92 -3.42 -22.94
C ARG A 127 5.35 -4.72 -23.53
N GLU A 128 6.01 -5.32 -24.52
CA GLU A 128 5.67 -6.63 -25.08
C GLU A 128 5.82 -7.75 -24.06
N ALA A 129 6.90 -7.75 -23.27
CA ALA A 129 7.14 -8.75 -22.22
C ALA A 129 6.08 -8.68 -21.11
N VAL A 130 5.67 -7.47 -20.68
CA VAL A 130 4.57 -7.28 -19.71
C VAL A 130 3.25 -7.78 -20.28
N ALA A 131 2.89 -7.40 -21.51
CA ALA A 131 1.66 -7.85 -22.16
C ALA A 131 1.62 -9.38 -22.27
N HIS A 132 2.75 -9.99 -22.69
CA HIS A 132 2.88 -11.45 -22.77
C HIS A 132 2.71 -12.12 -21.40
N LEU A 133 3.36 -11.62 -20.35
CA LEU A 133 3.23 -12.13 -18.98
C LEU A 133 1.76 -12.16 -18.52
N TYR A 134 1.05 -11.06 -18.69
CA TYR A 134 -0.36 -10.96 -18.29
C TYR A 134 -1.27 -11.84 -19.13
N ASN A 135 -1.02 -11.96 -20.45
CA ASN A 135 -1.79 -12.85 -21.31
C ASN A 135 -1.60 -14.33 -20.93
N GLU A 136 -0.38 -14.75 -20.58
CA GLU A 136 -0.08 -16.12 -20.18
C GLU A 136 -0.59 -16.46 -18.77
N HIS A 137 -0.59 -15.50 -17.84
CA HIS A 137 -1.00 -15.77 -16.47
C HIS A 137 -2.50 -15.59 -16.26
N HIS A 138 -3.15 -14.64 -16.95
CA HIS A 138 -4.48 -14.17 -16.61
C HIS A 138 -5.48 -14.24 -17.76
N ARG A 139 -5.03 -14.38 -19.00
CA ARG A 139 -5.92 -14.29 -20.15
C ARG A 139 -5.86 -15.51 -21.07
N GLN A 140 -5.46 -16.67 -20.53
CA GLN A 140 -5.52 -17.91 -21.30
C GLN A 140 -6.98 -18.26 -21.63
N GLY A 141 -7.25 -18.54 -22.92
CA GLY A 141 -8.60 -18.82 -23.40
C GLY A 141 -9.49 -17.61 -23.68
N GLN A 142 -9.07 -16.40 -23.30
CA GLN A 142 -9.77 -15.16 -23.64
C GLN A 142 -9.43 -14.72 -25.07
N GLU A 143 -10.41 -14.19 -25.82
CA GLU A 143 -10.19 -13.66 -27.17
C GLU A 143 -9.47 -12.31 -27.14
N SER A 144 -9.91 -11.40 -26.27
CA SER A 144 -9.27 -10.09 -26.08
C SER A 144 -7.97 -10.22 -25.29
N LYS A 145 -6.85 -9.79 -25.89
CA LYS A 145 -5.49 -9.91 -25.36
C LYS A 145 -4.81 -8.54 -25.29
N TYR A 146 -3.99 -8.36 -24.27
CA TYR A 146 -3.12 -7.19 -24.19
C TYR A 146 -2.06 -7.22 -25.31
N THR A 147 -1.75 -6.07 -25.83
CA THR A 147 -0.60 -5.81 -26.69
C THR A 147 0.35 -4.82 -26.00
N TYR A 148 1.50 -4.53 -26.59
CA TYR A 148 2.36 -3.49 -26.06
C TYR A 148 1.68 -2.12 -25.98
N GLU A 149 0.63 -1.86 -26.79
CA GLU A 149 -0.13 -0.62 -26.79
C GLU A 149 -1.00 -0.46 -25.55
N ASN A 150 -1.30 -1.56 -24.85
CA ASN A 150 -2.01 -1.59 -23.59
C ASN A 150 -1.10 -1.45 -22.35
N VAL A 151 0.20 -1.17 -22.54
CA VAL A 151 1.19 -1.12 -21.44
C VAL A 151 1.93 0.21 -21.45
N CYS A 152 2.00 0.89 -20.31
CA CYS A 152 2.85 2.06 -20.09
C CYS A 152 3.85 1.76 -18.97
N ILE A 153 5.16 1.84 -19.26
CA ILE A 153 6.22 1.73 -18.25
C ILE A 153 6.42 3.08 -17.56
N VAL A 154 6.51 3.06 -16.23
CA VAL A 154 6.57 4.26 -15.39
C VAL A 154 7.73 4.16 -14.38
N PRO A 155 8.32 5.28 -13.93
CA PRO A 155 9.46 5.28 -12.99
C PRO A 155 9.02 4.95 -11.55
N GLY A 156 8.43 3.77 -11.37
CA GLY A 156 7.88 3.27 -10.11
C GLY A 156 6.40 3.61 -9.91
N GLY A 157 5.73 2.85 -9.03
CA GLY A 157 4.28 2.91 -8.86
C GLY A 157 3.74 4.29 -8.47
N ARG A 158 4.45 5.05 -7.63
CA ARG A 158 4.01 6.40 -7.26
C ARG A 158 3.95 7.35 -8.47
N ALA A 159 4.93 7.32 -9.35
CA ALA A 159 4.90 8.08 -10.58
C ALA A 159 3.75 7.61 -11.50
N GLY A 160 3.51 6.28 -11.54
CA GLY A 160 2.36 5.72 -12.24
C GLY A 160 1.02 6.25 -11.74
N LEU A 161 0.81 6.25 -10.42
CA LEU A 161 -0.40 6.82 -9.80
C LEU A 161 -0.55 8.32 -10.12
N ILE A 162 0.54 9.09 -10.09
CA ILE A 162 0.53 10.51 -10.45
C ILE A 162 0.17 10.70 -11.93
N ARG A 163 0.70 9.88 -12.85
CA ARG A 163 0.32 9.92 -14.27
C ARG A 163 -1.17 9.60 -14.44
N ILE A 164 -1.69 8.55 -13.77
CA ILE A 164 -3.13 8.21 -13.80
C ILE A 164 -3.95 9.43 -13.33
N ALA A 165 -3.60 10.00 -12.19
CA ALA A 165 -4.30 11.17 -11.66
C ALA A 165 -4.24 12.39 -12.58
N ALA A 166 -3.16 12.57 -13.33
CA ALA A 166 -2.98 13.69 -14.25
C ALA A 166 -3.79 13.56 -15.56
N VAL A 167 -4.10 12.34 -16.01
CA VAL A 167 -4.87 12.11 -17.23
C VAL A 167 -6.38 11.99 -16.98
N LEU A 168 -6.78 11.70 -15.74
CA LEU A 168 -8.19 11.69 -15.35
C LEU A 168 -8.71 13.13 -15.26
N GLY A 169 -9.95 13.32 -15.70
CA GLY A 169 -10.68 14.58 -15.59
C GLY A 169 -11.20 14.84 -14.18
N ASN A 170 -12.22 15.72 -14.08
CA ASN A 170 -12.92 15.92 -12.82
C ASN A 170 -13.68 14.64 -12.43
N ALA A 171 -13.40 14.11 -11.24
CA ALA A 171 -13.97 12.84 -10.82
C ALA A 171 -14.35 12.82 -9.34
N TYR A 172 -15.40 12.09 -9.02
CA TYR A 172 -15.68 11.60 -7.67
C TYR A 172 -14.91 10.30 -7.51
N LEU A 173 -13.81 10.33 -6.72
CA LEU A 173 -12.91 9.22 -6.57
C LEU A 173 -13.14 8.52 -5.23
N GLY A 174 -13.70 7.32 -5.28
CA GLY A 174 -13.87 6.43 -4.13
C GLY A 174 -12.56 5.73 -3.76
N PHE A 175 -12.28 5.67 -2.46
CA PHE A 175 -11.14 4.94 -1.89
C PHE A 175 -11.51 4.36 -0.52
N PHE A 176 -10.83 3.29 -0.11
CA PHE A 176 -11.13 2.63 1.16
C PHE A 176 -10.28 3.17 2.31
N ILE A 177 -10.76 2.96 3.55
CA ILE A 177 -10.04 3.27 4.79
C ILE A 177 -10.10 2.03 5.70
N PRO A 178 -8.95 1.51 6.18
CA PRO A 178 -7.57 1.95 5.92
C PRO A 178 -7.08 1.57 4.51
N ASP A 179 -6.14 2.36 3.96
CA ASP A 179 -5.47 2.06 2.70
C ASP A 179 -4.06 2.67 2.61
N TYR A 180 -3.39 2.52 1.46
CA TYR A 180 -2.01 2.94 1.26
C TYR A 180 -1.82 4.45 1.42
N THR A 181 -0.90 4.83 2.30
CA THR A 181 -0.68 6.23 2.71
C THR A 181 -0.43 7.20 1.55
N ALA A 182 0.23 6.75 0.47
CA ALA A 182 0.52 7.63 -0.65
C ALA A 182 -0.72 8.08 -1.45
N TYR A 183 -1.84 7.38 -1.33
CA TYR A 183 -3.09 7.84 -1.94
C TYR A 183 -3.59 9.14 -1.30
N ASN A 184 -3.32 9.36 0.00
CA ASN A 184 -3.69 10.60 0.69
C ASN A 184 -3.04 11.82 0.04
N GLU A 185 -1.72 11.77 -0.19
CA GLU A 185 -0.98 12.87 -0.80
C GLU A 185 -1.40 13.05 -2.26
N MET A 186 -1.52 11.96 -3.03
CA MET A 186 -1.99 12.01 -4.41
C MET A 186 -3.35 12.69 -4.51
N LEU A 187 -4.33 12.26 -3.73
CA LEU A 187 -5.69 12.82 -3.74
C LEU A 187 -5.72 14.27 -3.26
N SER A 188 -4.78 14.71 -2.42
CA SER A 188 -4.67 16.09 -1.97
C SER A 188 -3.99 17.03 -2.99
N LEU A 189 -3.17 16.47 -3.90
CA LEU A 189 -2.46 17.22 -4.94
C LEU A 189 -3.37 17.67 -6.08
N PHE A 190 -4.30 16.82 -6.48
CA PHE A 190 -5.15 17.05 -7.65
C PHE A 190 -6.51 17.61 -7.25
N ARG A 191 -6.72 18.90 -7.51
CA ARG A 191 -7.97 19.61 -7.16
C ARG A 191 -9.19 19.22 -7.99
N ASN A 192 -8.97 18.48 -9.06
CA ASN A 192 -10.03 17.93 -9.91
C ASN A 192 -10.73 16.70 -9.30
N PHE A 193 -10.20 16.15 -8.21
CA PHE A 193 -10.83 15.03 -7.51
C PHE A 193 -11.66 15.51 -6.32
N ALA A 194 -12.89 14.97 -6.23
CA ALA A 194 -13.66 14.96 -5.00
C ALA A 194 -13.45 13.60 -4.32
N PRO A 195 -12.63 13.51 -3.26
CA PRO A 195 -12.31 12.26 -2.60
C PRO A 195 -13.50 11.74 -1.78
N ILE A 196 -13.95 10.52 -2.05
CA ILE A 196 -15.09 9.85 -1.41
C ILE A 196 -14.54 8.69 -0.55
N PRO A 197 -14.45 8.84 0.78
CA PRO A 197 -13.97 7.78 1.66
C PRO A 197 -15.04 6.69 1.85
N ILE A 198 -14.63 5.44 1.71
CA ILE A 198 -15.43 4.23 1.98
C ILE A 198 -14.82 3.53 3.19
N PRO A 199 -15.32 3.76 4.41
CA PRO A 199 -14.77 3.14 5.61
C PRO A 199 -15.04 1.62 5.61
N LEU A 200 -14.01 0.85 5.94
CA LEU A 200 -14.11 -0.58 6.21
C LEU A 200 -14.23 -0.81 7.71
N ASP A 201 -14.94 -1.86 8.07
CA ASP A 201 -15.19 -2.19 9.47
C ASP A 201 -14.12 -3.16 10.00
N HIS A 202 -13.61 -2.88 11.19
CA HIS A 202 -12.73 -3.79 11.92
C HIS A 202 -13.44 -5.10 12.31
N GLY A 203 -14.73 -5.01 12.68
CA GLY A 203 -15.51 -6.16 13.13
C GLY A 203 -15.72 -7.25 12.08
N ASP A 204 -15.57 -6.92 10.79
CA ASP A 204 -15.59 -7.87 9.66
C ASP A 204 -14.21 -8.03 8.98
N HIS A 205 -13.16 -7.71 9.72
CA HIS A 205 -11.78 -7.85 9.26
C HIS A 205 -11.46 -6.99 8.02
N PHE A 206 -12.05 -5.79 7.92
CA PHE A 206 -11.82 -4.84 6.84
C PHE A 206 -12.20 -5.38 5.44
N GLN A 207 -13.24 -6.21 5.36
CA GLN A 207 -13.77 -6.72 4.09
C GLN A 207 -14.39 -5.58 3.26
N ILE A 208 -14.20 -5.65 1.94
CA ILE A 208 -14.93 -4.79 1.02
C ILE A 208 -16.29 -5.43 0.74
N HIS A 209 -17.36 -4.73 1.13
CA HIS A 209 -18.72 -5.14 0.82
C HIS A 209 -19.15 -4.59 -0.53
N GLU A 210 -19.54 -5.47 -1.44
CA GLU A 210 -19.99 -5.12 -2.80
C GLU A 210 -21.19 -4.16 -2.79
N GLU A 211 -22.09 -4.30 -1.82
CA GLU A 211 -23.24 -3.41 -1.67
C GLU A 211 -22.82 -1.95 -1.39
N LYS A 212 -21.75 -1.74 -0.61
CA LYS A 212 -21.22 -0.40 -0.36
C LYS A 212 -20.58 0.19 -1.63
N VAL A 213 -19.88 -0.63 -2.40
CA VAL A 213 -19.31 -0.21 -3.70
C VAL A 213 -20.44 0.17 -4.66
N GLU A 214 -21.45 -0.69 -4.81
CA GLU A 214 -22.63 -0.44 -5.66
C GLU A 214 -23.35 0.85 -5.24
N GLU A 215 -23.51 1.09 -3.94
CA GLU A 215 -24.15 2.30 -3.42
C GLU A 215 -23.37 3.56 -3.81
N GLU A 216 -22.04 3.55 -3.67
CA GLU A 216 -21.20 4.72 -4.00
C GLU A 216 -21.13 4.97 -5.52
N ILE A 217 -21.08 3.92 -6.35
CA ILE A 217 -21.16 4.06 -7.80
C ILE A 217 -22.52 4.66 -8.21
N ARG A 218 -23.64 4.21 -7.60
CA ARG A 218 -24.96 4.79 -7.85
C ARG A 218 -25.08 6.24 -7.39
N ARG A 219 -24.29 6.67 -6.39
CA ARG A 219 -24.23 8.06 -5.93
C ARG A 219 -23.39 8.97 -6.81
N GLY A 220 -22.71 8.41 -7.82
CA GLY A 220 -21.95 9.16 -8.83
C GLY A 220 -20.43 9.06 -8.67
N THR A 221 -19.92 8.16 -7.82
CA THR A 221 -18.49 7.83 -7.85
C THR A 221 -18.11 7.30 -9.21
N SER A 222 -17.19 7.98 -9.89
CA SER A 222 -16.80 7.71 -11.28
C SER A 222 -15.40 7.11 -11.42
N VAL A 223 -14.65 7.06 -10.32
CA VAL A 223 -13.35 6.38 -10.23
C VAL A 223 -13.28 5.65 -8.90
N LEU A 224 -12.89 4.39 -8.90
CA LEU A 224 -12.63 3.60 -7.69
C LEU A 224 -11.16 3.22 -7.63
N LEU A 225 -10.47 3.56 -6.54
CA LEU A 225 -9.06 3.23 -6.30
C LEU A 225 -8.95 2.25 -5.14
N THR A 226 -8.28 1.13 -5.36
CA THR A 226 -7.96 0.16 -4.30
C THR A 226 -6.68 -0.61 -4.59
N SER A 227 -6.09 -1.20 -3.57
CA SER A 227 -5.01 -2.18 -3.71
C SER A 227 -5.55 -3.61 -3.58
N ASN A 228 -4.99 -4.53 -4.36
CA ASN A 228 -5.19 -5.97 -4.16
C ASN A 228 -3.89 -6.73 -4.43
N PRO A 229 -3.27 -7.33 -3.41
CA PRO A 229 -3.65 -7.36 -1.98
C PRO A 229 -3.59 -6.00 -1.27
N ARG A 230 -4.29 -5.91 -0.15
CA ARG A 230 -4.50 -4.65 0.56
C ARG A 230 -3.36 -4.32 1.53
N ASN A 231 -2.85 -3.11 1.43
CA ASN A 231 -1.93 -2.50 2.39
C ASN A 231 -2.71 -1.43 3.19
N PRO A 232 -2.86 -1.53 4.53
CA PRO A 232 -1.96 -2.23 5.46
C PRO A 232 -2.46 -3.58 5.97
N THR A 233 -3.69 -3.99 5.67
CA THR A 233 -4.39 -5.07 6.37
C THR A 233 -3.88 -6.47 6.04
N GLY A 234 -3.20 -6.63 4.90
CA GLY A 234 -2.77 -7.94 4.41
C GLY A 234 -3.91 -8.81 3.86
N ARG A 235 -5.10 -8.24 3.68
CA ARG A 235 -6.26 -8.94 3.14
C ARG A 235 -6.21 -9.02 1.61
N MET A 236 -6.55 -10.17 1.06
CA MET A 236 -6.77 -10.38 -0.36
C MET A 236 -8.25 -10.12 -0.70
N ILE A 237 -8.52 -9.40 -1.76
CA ILE A 237 -9.82 -9.43 -2.41
C ILE A 237 -9.86 -10.73 -3.21
N SER A 238 -10.75 -11.64 -2.87
CA SER A 238 -10.85 -12.94 -3.53
C SER A 238 -11.31 -12.82 -4.99
N VAL A 239 -11.07 -13.87 -5.78
CA VAL A 239 -11.47 -13.87 -7.20
C VAL A 239 -12.96 -13.56 -7.40
N PRO A 240 -13.91 -14.16 -6.64
CA PRO A 240 -15.32 -13.81 -6.77
C PRO A 240 -15.67 -12.38 -6.37
N GLU A 241 -15.05 -11.86 -5.28
CA GLU A 241 -15.26 -10.47 -4.83
C GLU A 241 -14.74 -9.49 -5.88
N LEU A 242 -13.55 -9.76 -6.43
CA LEU A 242 -12.94 -8.92 -7.47
C LEU A 242 -13.78 -8.88 -8.75
N ALA A 243 -14.30 -10.05 -9.19
CA ALA A 243 -15.18 -10.11 -10.34
C ALA A 243 -16.43 -9.24 -10.15
N LYS A 244 -17.07 -9.33 -8.98
CA LYS A 244 -18.25 -8.50 -8.68
C LYS A 244 -17.94 -7.01 -8.62
N ILE A 245 -16.80 -6.61 -8.02
CA ILE A 245 -16.39 -5.20 -8.02
C ILE A 245 -16.19 -4.69 -9.45
N GLN A 246 -15.58 -5.51 -10.33
CA GLN A 246 -15.39 -5.15 -11.73
C GLN A 246 -16.72 -5.04 -12.47
N ASP A 247 -17.66 -5.98 -12.25
CA ASP A 247 -19.01 -5.91 -12.85
C ASP A 247 -19.79 -4.66 -12.38
N ILE A 248 -19.65 -4.29 -11.11
CA ILE A 248 -20.25 -3.06 -10.57
C ILE A 248 -19.67 -1.81 -11.25
N CYS A 249 -18.37 -1.79 -11.55
CA CYS A 249 -17.70 -0.65 -12.16
C CYS A 249 -17.94 -0.58 -13.69
N ARG A 250 -18.18 -1.71 -14.35
CA ARG A 250 -18.29 -1.78 -15.82
C ARG A 250 -19.28 -0.76 -16.36
N ASP A 251 -18.89 -0.02 -17.40
CA ASP A 251 -19.64 1.07 -18.05
C ASP A 251 -20.06 2.23 -17.13
N ARG A 252 -19.57 2.26 -15.86
CA ARG A 252 -20.00 3.26 -14.87
C ARG A 252 -18.85 4.00 -14.20
N ALA A 253 -17.72 3.34 -13.98
CA ALA A 253 -16.58 3.92 -13.29
C ALA A 253 -15.26 3.29 -13.72
N THR A 254 -14.21 4.10 -13.80
CA THR A 254 -12.85 3.60 -13.97
C THR A 254 -12.38 2.93 -12.69
N LEU A 255 -11.91 1.68 -12.77
CA LEU A 255 -11.32 0.94 -11.66
C LEU A 255 -9.79 1.01 -11.73
N ILE A 256 -9.16 1.53 -10.68
CA ILE A 256 -7.70 1.55 -10.53
C ILE A 256 -7.30 0.49 -9.51
N MET A 257 -6.59 -0.54 -9.97
CA MET A 257 -6.12 -1.66 -9.16
C MET A 257 -4.61 -1.58 -8.94
N ASP A 258 -4.20 -1.29 -7.70
CA ASP A 258 -2.81 -1.34 -7.27
C ASP A 258 -2.45 -2.78 -6.87
N GLU A 259 -1.75 -3.51 -7.76
CA GLU A 259 -1.46 -4.94 -7.60
C GLU A 259 0.00 -5.24 -7.19
N PHE A 260 0.70 -4.27 -6.64
CA PHE A 260 2.12 -4.44 -6.28
C PHE A 260 2.39 -5.62 -5.35
N TYR A 261 1.42 -6.04 -4.53
CA TYR A 261 1.56 -7.18 -3.61
C TYR A 261 1.00 -8.49 -4.15
N SER A 262 0.55 -8.55 -5.39
CA SER A 262 -0.12 -9.72 -5.98
C SER A 262 0.73 -11.00 -5.95
N GLY A 263 2.06 -10.89 -5.98
CA GLY A 263 2.97 -12.02 -5.82
C GLY A 263 2.94 -12.69 -4.42
N TYR A 264 2.47 -11.98 -3.40
CA TYR A 264 2.41 -12.46 -2.01
C TYR A 264 1.02 -13.00 -1.70
N ASN A 265 0.65 -14.10 -2.35
CA ASN A 265 -0.65 -14.75 -2.21
C ASN A 265 -0.49 -16.03 -1.38
N TYR A 266 -1.15 -16.11 -0.24
CA TYR A 266 -1.15 -17.26 0.68
C TYR A 266 -2.51 -17.96 0.74
N THR A 267 -3.45 -17.60 -0.15
CA THR A 267 -4.79 -18.20 -0.20
C THR A 267 -4.77 -19.59 -0.87
N THR A 268 -3.69 -19.91 -1.56
CA THR A 268 -3.43 -21.19 -2.21
C THR A 268 -2.28 -21.94 -1.50
N GLU A 269 -1.96 -23.13 -1.94
CA GLU A 269 -0.83 -23.93 -1.43
C GLU A 269 0.53 -23.42 -1.94
N CYS A 270 0.71 -22.11 -2.06
CA CYS A 270 1.92 -21.48 -2.63
C CYS A 270 2.27 -22.07 -4.00
N ASP A 271 1.32 -22.12 -4.90
CA ASP A 271 1.44 -22.69 -6.24
C ASP A 271 2.00 -21.71 -7.29
N GLY A 272 2.33 -20.48 -6.84
CA GLY A 272 2.83 -19.39 -7.68
C GLY A 272 1.73 -18.63 -8.43
N LYS A 273 0.45 -18.92 -8.18
CA LYS A 273 -0.66 -18.16 -8.75
C LYS A 273 -0.79 -16.79 -8.11
N VAL A 274 -1.20 -15.86 -8.94
CA VAL A 274 -1.41 -14.45 -8.60
C VAL A 274 -2.86 -14.13 -8.94
N ILE A 275 -3.54 -13.37 -8.09
CA ILE A 275 -4.89 -12.85 -8.37
C ILE A 275 -4.73 -11.46 -8.96
N SER A 276 -5.36 -11.21 -10.11
CA SER A 276 -5.32 -9.93 -10.82
C SER A 276 -6.68 -9.56 -11.37
N ALA A 277 -6.96 -8.26 -11.45
CA ALA A 277 -8.13 -7.76 -12.18
C ALA A 277 -8.11 -8.16 -13.68
N ALA A 278 -6.95 -8.46 -14.23
CA ALA A 278 -6.82 -8.93 -15.61
C ALA A 278 -7.57 -10.25 -15.88
N ASP A 279 -7.88 -11.05 -14.85
CA ASP A 279 -8.61 -12.32 -15.00
C ASP A 279 -10.07 -12.10 -15.44
N ASN A 280 -10.70 -10.98 -15.03
CA ASN A 280 -12.14 -10.73 -15.20
C ASN A 280 -12.45 -9.63 -16.24
N ILE A 281 -11.46 -9.07 -16.90
CA ILE A 281 -11.65 -8.10 -18.00
C ILE A 281 -12.22 -8.85 -19.20
N GLU A 282 -13.33 -8.37 -19.76
CA GLU A 282 -13.92 -8.93 -20.98
C GLU A 282 -13.18 -8.44 -22.22
N ASP A 283 -13.06 -7.13 -22.39
CA ASP A 283 -12.28 -6.53 -23.45
C ASP A 283 -11.25 -5.55 -22.89
N VAL A 284 -9.97 -5.75 -23.26
CA VAL A 284 -8.84 -4.97 -22.74
C VAL A 284 -8.84 -3.50 -23.19
N ASP A 285 -9.64 -3.15 -24.19
CA ASP A 285 -9.74 -1.79 -24.73
C ASP A 285 -11.06 -1.09 -24.36
N GLU A 286 -12.10 -1.85 -23.94
CA GLU A 286 -13.42 -1.30 -23.59
C GLU A 286 -13.64 -1.23 -22.06
N ASP A 287 -13.10 -2.19 -21.31
CA ASP A 287 -13.24 -2.19 -19.85
C ASP A 287 -12.30 -1.14 -19.23
N ASP A 288 -12.87 -0.14 -18.55
CA ASP A 288 -12.13 0.96 -17.91
C ASP A 288 -11.39 0.50 -16.64
N VAL A 289 -10.49 -0.48 -16.78
CA VAL A 289 -9.67 -1.02 -15.69
C VAL A 289 -8.19 -0.69 -15.91
N LEU A 290 -7.60 0.01 -14.94
CA LEU A 290 -6.17 0.33 -14.91
C LEU A 290 -5.49 -0.51 -13.82
N ILE A 291 -4.58 -1.38 -14.22
CA ILE A 291 -3.79 -2.22 -13.30
C ILE A 291 -2.39 -1.62 -13.18
N ILE A 292 -1.95 -1.34 -11.96
CA ILE A 292 -0.60 -0.86 -11.70
C ILE A 292 0.19 -1.90 -10.89
N ASP A 293 1.38 -2.28 -11.39
CA ASP A 293 2.29 -3.24 -10.78
C ASP A 293 3.74 -2.96 -11.23
N GLY A 294 4.72 -3.77 -10.81
CA GLY A 294 6.11 -3.57 -11.21
C GLY A 294 7.12 -4.44 -10.47
N LEU A 295 8.39 -4.12 -10.70
CA LEU A 295 9.50 -4.88 -10.12
C LEU A 295 9.69 -4.66 -8.61
N THR A 296 9.05 -3.64 -8.03
CA THR A 296 9.31 -3.15 -6.67
C THR A 296 9.12 -4.22 -5.59
N LYS A 297 8.04 -5.00 -5.65
CA LYS A 297 7.67 -5.95 -4.59
C LYS A 297 7.89 -7.38 -5.05
N ARG A 298 7.16 -7.82 -6.05
CA ARG A 298 7.18 -9.16 -6.61
C ARG A 298 8.58 -9.62 -7.04
N PHE A 299 9.39 -8.72 -7.59
CA PHE A 299 10.76 -9.00 -8.02
C PHE A 299 11.83 -8.50 -7.03
N ARG A 300 11.43 -7.94 -5.90
CA ARG A 300 12.33 -7.45 -4.84
C ARG A 300 13.37 -6.40 -5.31
N LEU A 301 12.98 -5.55 -6.28
CA LEU A 301 13.83 -4.52 -6.90
C LEU A 301 13.27 -3.10 -6.69
N PRO A 302 13.07 -2.65 -5.43
CA PRO A 302 12.50 -1.32 -5.17
C PRO A 302 13.37 -0.17 -5.70
N GLY A 303 14.68 -0.35 -5.75
CA GLY A 303 15.64 0.65 -6.22
C GLY A 303 15.65 0.85 -7.75
N TRP A 304 15.20 -0.12 -8.53
CA TRP A 304 15.22 -0.03 -10.01
C TRP A 304 14.21 0.96 -10.57
N ARG A 305 13.18 1.27 -9.82
CA ARG A 305 12.15 2.22 -10.24
C ARG A 305 11.50 1.85 -11.58
N VAL A 306 11.24 0.57 -11.82
CA VAL A 306 10.53 0.06 -13.00
C VAL A 306 9.18 -0.51 -12.58
N ALA A 307 8.11 0.09 -13.10
CA ALA A 307 6.74 -0.33 -12.90
C ALA A 307 5.97 -0.17 -14.22
N TRP A 308 4.75 -0.67 -14.26
CA TRP A 308 3.90 -0.60 -15.44
C TRP A 308 2.44 -0.36 -15.07
N ILE A 309 1.71 0.19 -16.04
CA ILE A 309 0.27 0.31 -16.01
C ILE A 309 -0.26 -0.44 -17.22
N LEU A 310 -1.23 -1.33 -17.02
CA LEU A 310 -2.02 -1.96 -18.07
C LEU A 310 -3.41 -1.30 -18.11
N GLY A 311 -3.97 -1.20 -19.31
CA GLY A 311 -5.33 -0.67 -19.51
C GLY A 311 -5.65 -0.43 -20.98
N PRO A 312 -6.81 0.18 -21.27
CA PRO A 312 -7.22 0.56 -22.61
C PRO A 312 -6.18 1.42 -23.33
N LYS A 313 -5.99 1.19 -24.62
CA LYS A 313 -4.97 1.88 -25.44
C LYS A 313 -5.07 3.40 -25.37
N GLU A 314 -6.27 3.94 -25.27
CA GLU A 314 -6.46 5.39 -25.16
C GLU A 314 -5.90 5.95 -23.85
N PHE A 315 -6.13 5.26 -22.71
CA PHE A 315 -5.51 5.61 -21.45
C PHE A 315 -3.99 5.51 -21.53
N ILE A 316 -3.46 4.42 -22.10
CA ILE A 316 -2.02 4.20 -22.22
C ILE A 316 -1.36 5.29 -23.08
N LYS A 317 -1.99 5.71 -24.16
CA LYS A 317 -1.54 6.82 -25.00
C LYS A 317 -1.50 8.14 -24.21
N ALA A 318 -2.54 8.42 -23.43
CA ALA A 318 -2.60 9.61 -22.58
C ALA A 318 -1.51 9.58 -21.48
N LEU A 319 -1.30 8.43 -20.83
CA LEU A 319 -0.24 8.22 -19.83
C LEU A 319 1.17 8.41 -20.42
N GLY A 320 1.40 7.91 -21.64
CA GLY A 320 2.64 8.14 -22.36
C GLY A 320 2.88 9.61 -22.68
N SER A 321 1.84 10.32 -23.13
CA SER A 321 1.91 11.76 -23.40
C SER A 321 2.18 12.57 -22.14
N CYS A 322 1.48 12.25 -21.06
CA CYS A 322 1.63 12.86 -19.74
C CYS A 322 3.06 12.69 -19.19
N GLY A 323 3.68 11.54 -19.41
CA GLY A 323 5.07 11.28 -19.02
C GLY A 323 6.06 12.28 -19.59
N SER A 324 5.80 12.88 -20.76
CA SER A 324 6.72 13.82 -21.39
C SER A 324 6.94 15.12 -20.59
N TYR A 325 5.96 15.52 -19.78
CA TYR A 325 6.05 16.74 -18.97
C TYR A 325 6.10 16.47 -17.45
N LEU A 326 5.77 15.26 -16.99
CA LEU A 326 5.82 14.93 -15.56
C LEU A 326 7.17 14.39 -15.10
N ASP A 327 7.73 13.41 -15.81
CA ASP A 327 8.89 12.65 -15.31
C ASP A 327 9.92 12.25 -16.38
N GLY A 328 9.63 12.44 -17.67
CA GLY A 328 10.53 12.14 -18.79
C GLY A 328 10.65 10.66 -19.14
N GLY A 329 9.98 9.76 -18.41
CA GLY A 329 10.02 8.31 -18.65
C GLY A 329 10.98 7.55 -17.74
N THR A 330 10.97 6.24 -17.86
CA THR A 330 11.73 5.31 -17.02
C THR A 330 13.15 5.08 -17.60
N ASN A 331 14.12 4.88 -16.72
CA ASN A 331 15.51 4.59 -17.08
C ASN A 331 15.61 3.39 -18.04
N VAL A 332 16.20 3.61 -19.23
CA VAL A 332 16.27 2.62 -20.32
C VAL A 332 17.10 1.40 -19.97
N PRO A 333 18.33 1.50 -19.42
CA PRO A 333 19.12 0.33 -19.04
C PRO A 333 18.41 -0.64 -18.10
N PHE A 334 17.66 -0.13 -17.10
CA PHE A 334 16.89 -0.99 -16.23
C PHE A 334 15.66 -1.61 -16.90
N GLN A 335 15.08 -0.94 -17.89
CA GLN A 335 14.03 -1.53 -18.72
C GLN A 335 14.56 -2.68 -19.59
N GLU A 336 15.73 -2.50 -20.22
CA GLU A 336 16.40 -3.54 -21.02
C GLU A 336 16.71 -4.77 -20.16
N ALA A 337 17.27 -4.58 -18.98
CA ALA A 337 17.59 -5.66 -18.05
C ALA A 337 16.33 -6.39 -17.54
N ALA A 338 15.21 -5.69 -17.39
CA ALA A 338 13.96 -6.26 -16.89
C ALA A 338 13.29 -7.24 -17.87
N VAL A 339 13.50 -7.10 -19.18
CA VAL A 339 12.82 -7.91 -20.21
C VAL A 339 12.97 -9.40 -19.94
N SER A 340 14.19 -9.88 -19.68
CA SER A 340 14.47 -11.31 -19.44
C SER A 340 13.91 -11.87 -18.14
N MET A 341 13.53 -10.99 -17.19
CA MET A 341 12.95 -11.37 -15.90
C MET A 341 11.46 -11.68 -16.00
N LEU A 342 10.79 -11.26 -17.08
CA LEU A 342 9.32 -11.37 -17.23
C LEU A 342 8.89 -12.60 -18.02
N GLU A 343 9.77 -13.62 -18.19
CA GLU A 343 9.38 -14.88 -18.81
C GLU A 343 8.33 -15.59 -17.90
N PRO A 344 7.13 -15.93 -18.42
CA PRO A 344 5.98 -16.34 -17.59
C PRO A 344 6.25 -17.55 -16.67
N ASN A 345 6.93 -18.60 -17.16
CA ASN A 345 7.23 -19.78 -16.35
C ASN A 345 8.24 -19.47 -15.24
N LYS A 346 9.24 -18.64 -15.53
CA LYS A 346 10.20 -18.16 -14.53
C LYS A 346 9.49 -17.36 -13.45
N VAL A 347 8.62 -16.44 -13.85
CA VAL A 347 7.84 -15.63 -12.90
C VAL A 347 6.98 -16.52 -12.00
N ARG A 348 6.28 -17.52 -12.56
CA ARG A 348 5.49 -18.46 -11.75
C ARG A 348 6.35 -19.25 -10.77
N HIS A 349 7.49 -19.75 -11.21
CA HIS A 349 8.43 -20.47 -10.35
C HIS A 349 8.89 -19.61 -9.18
N GLU A 350 9.30 -18.38 -9.47
CA GLU A 350 9.74 -17.43 -8.45
C GLU A 350 8.62 -17.04 -7.49
N MET A 351 7.39 -16.83 -7.99
CA MET A 351 6.25 -16.53 -7.12
C MET A 351 5.96 -17.66 -6.16
N LYS A 352 6.11 -18.92 -6.58
CA LYS A 352 5.98 -20.09 -5.68
C LYS A 352 6.98 -20.03 -4.53
N ALA A 353 8.25 -19.79 -4.83
CA ALA A 353 9.31 -19.66 -3.82
C ALA A 353 9.04 -18.47 -2.87
N LEU A 354 8.68 -17.32 -3.43
CA LEU A 354 8.36 -16.11 -2.68
C LEU A 354 7.18 -16.31 -1.73
N GLN A 355 6.10 -16.93 -2.20
CA GLN A 355 4.92 -17.22 -1.39
C GLN A 355 5.26 -18.14 -0.21
N SER A 356 5.99 -19.22 -0.46
CA SER A 356 6.40 -20.18 0.58
C SER A 356 7.29 -19.49 1.64
N HIS A 357 8.28 -18.71 1.21
CA HIS A 357 9.20 -18.02 2.09
C HIS A 357 8.48 -17.01 2.98
N PHE A 358 7.65 -16.13 2.40
CA PHE A 358 6.97 -15.09 3.17
C PHE A 358 5.80 -15.64 4.00
N MET A 359 5.17 -16.72 3.61
CA MET A 359 4.19 -17.44 4.44
C MET A 359 4.85 -17.99 5.71
N MET A 360 6.02 -18.60 5.60
CA MET A 360 6.81 -19.06 6.75
C MET A 360 7.16 -17.90 7.70
N LYS A 361 7.61 -16.75 7.16
CA LYS A 361 7.90 -15.54 7.96
C LYS A 361 6.67 -15.00 8.66
N ARG A 362 5.53 -14.93 7.96
CA ARG A 362 4.24 -14.56 8.54
C ARG A 362 3.90 -15.42 9.74
N ASP A 363 3.94 -16.72 9.56
CA ASP A 363 3.55 -17.69 10.60
C ASP A 363 4.49 -17.64 11.80
N TYR A 364 5.79 -17.44 11.58
CA TYR A 364 6.75 -17.19 12.65
C TYR A 364 6.43 -15.90 13.44
N VAL A 365 6.19 -14.78 12.74
CA VAL A 365 5.88 -13.49 13.39
C VAL A 365 4.59 -13.58 14.18
N ILE A 366 3.54 -14.18 13.61
CA ILE A 366 2.25 -14.38 14.30
C ILE A 366 2.44 -15.23 15.56
N GLY A 367 3.11 -16.37 15.46
CA GLY A 367 3.34 -17.25 16.61
C GLY A 367 4.10 -16.56 17.76
N ARG A 368 5.12 -15.72 17.42
CA ARG A 368 5.83 -14.92 18.42
C ARG A 368 4.93 -13.87 19.08
N LEU A 369 4.09 -13.18 18.30
CA LEU A 369 3.17 -12.16 18.82
C LEU A 369 2.06 -12.77 19.68
N GLU A 370 1.45 -13.86 19.25
CA GLU A 370 0.43 -14.59 20.03
C GLU A 370 1.02 -15.09 21.34
N GLY A 371 2.22 -15.66 21.32
CA GLY A 371 2.96 -16.06 22.54
C GLY A 371 3.19 -14.88 23.49
N MET A 372 3.43 -13.66 22.98
CA MET A 372 3.54 -12.45 23.78
C MET A 372 2.19 -11.91 24.28
N GLY A 373 1.07 -12.52 23.92
CA GLY A 373 -0.28 -12.11 24.34
C GLY A 373 -0.95 -11.09 23.43
N PHE A 374 -0.41 -10.82 22.24
CA PHE A 374 -1.14 -10.04 21.25
C PHE A 374 -2.28 -10.88 20.66
N HIS A 375 -3.42 -10.24 20.45
CA HIS A 375 -4.52 -10.84 19.70
C HIS A 375 -4.37 -10.50 18.22
N ILE A 376 -4.41 -11.52 17.37
CA ILE A 376 -4.37 -11.35 15.91
C ILE A 376 -5.79 -11.47 15.38
N ASP A 377 -6.44 -10.33 15.17
CA ASP A 377 -7.84 -10.25 14.69
C ASP A 377 -8.01 -10.91 13.32
N TYR A 378 -7.02 -10.78 12.47
CA TYR A 378 -7.01 -11.35 11.13
C TYR A 378 -5.60 -11.83 10.75
N LYS A 379 -5.48 -13.12 10.42
CA LYS A 379 -4.24 -13.69 9.86
C LYS A 379 -4.11 -13.26 8.40
N PRO A 380 -3.11 -12.43 8.02
CA PRO A 380 -2.95 -11.98 6.66
C PRO A 380 -2.88 -13.15 5.67
N ASP A 381 -3.69 -13.11 4.63
CA ASP A 381 -3.67 -14.09 3.53
C ASP A 381 -2.82 -13.61 2.35
N SER A 382 -2.17 -12.44 2.52
CA SER A 382 -1.37 -11.80 1.47
C SER A 382 -0.40 -10.75 2.03
N THR A 383 0.37 -10.12 1.15
CA THR A 383 1.38 -9.09 1.44
C THR A 383 2.54 -9.59 2.32
N PHE A 384 3.29 -8.72 2.92
CA PHE A 384 4.20 -8.99 4.03
C PHE A 384 3.95 -8.02 5.20
N TYR A 385 2.65 -7.73 5.45
CA TYR A 385 2.20 -6.86 6.53
C TYR A 385 1.25 -7.58 7.48
N LEU A 386 1.38 -7.24 8.74
CA LEU A 386 0.43 -7.52 9.79
C LEU A 386 -0.17 -6.20 10.27
N TRP A 387 -1.50 -6.12 10.34
CA TRP A 387 -2.25 -5.02 10.90
C TRP A 387 -2.59 -5.36 12.35
N LEU A 388 -1.68 -4.95 13.27
CA LEU A 388 -1.69 -5.36 14.65
C LEU A 388 -2.57 -4.43 15.50
N ASN A 389 -3.56 -4.99 16.17
CA ASN A 389 -4.42 -4.30 17.12
C ASN A 389 -3.75 -4.24 18.49
N LEU A 390 -3.70 -3.03 19.06
CA LEU A 390 -3.07 -2.74 20.37
C LEU A 390 -4.10 -2.47 21.46
N GLU A 391 -5.41 -2.49 21.16
CA GLU A 391 -6.46 -2.04 22.07
C GLU A 391 -6.43 -2.74 23.44
N ASN A 392 -6.04 -4.02 23.45
CA ASN A 392 -5.94 -4.84 24.67
C ASN A 392 -4.67 -4.59 25.49
N LEU A 393 -3.74 -3.77 25.03
CA LEU A 393 -2.54 -3.42 25.76
C LEU A 393 -2.83 -2.37 26.86
N PRO A 394 -1.91 -2.19 27.85
CA PRO A 394 -2.01 -1.11 28.81
C PRO A 394 -2.16 0.26 28.14
N LYS A 395 -2.98 1.14 28.68
CA LYS A 395 -3.29 2.48 28.14
C LYS A 395 -2.08 3.32 27.72
N ALA A 396 -0.93 3.10 28.33
CA ALA A 396 0.30 3.81 28.01
C ALA A 396 0.89 3.42 26.63
N ILE A 397 0.48 2.29 26.06
CA ILE A 397 0.99 1.74 24.80
C ILE A 397 -0.12 1.12 23.91
N ASN A 398 -1.39 1.37 24.19
CA ASN A 398 -2.50 0.81 23.41
C ASN A 398 -2.91 1.67 22.21
N ASP A 399 -2.20 2.74 21.92
CA ASP A 399 -2.34 3.50 20.69
C ASP A 399 -1.06 3.45 19.85
N GLY A 400 -1.22 3.56 18.52
CA GLY A 400 -0.14 3.39 17.56
C GLY A 400 1.02 4.36 17.74
N LEU A 401 0.78 5.62 18.11
CA LEU A 401 1.82 6.62 18.31
C LEU A 401 2.63 6.35 19.58
N ASN A 402 1.95 6.03 20.69
CA ASN A 402 2.63 5.69 21.95
C ASN A 402 3.40 4.38 21.84
N PHE A 403 2.84 3.37 21.18
CA PHE A 403 3.55 2.12 20.90
C PHE A 403 4.78 2.35 20.03
N PHE A 404 4.64 3.14 18.96
CA PHE A 404 5.77 3.55 18.11
C PHE A 404 6.88 4.23 18.93
N GLN A 405 6.54 5.15 19.84
CA GLN A 405 7.52 5.79 20.72
C GLN A 405 8.20 4.79 21.65
N ALA A 406 7.48 3.78 22.14
CA ALA A 406 8.08 2.69 22.92
C ALA A 406 9.02 1.84 22.06
N CYS A 407 8.63 1.55 20.80
CA CYS A 407 9.45 0.82 19.83
C CYS A 407 10.75 1.56 19.50
N LEU A 408 10.73 2.87 19.29
CA LEU A 408 11.94 3.65 19.02
C LEU A 408 12.99 3.53 20.13
N ARG A 409 12.56 3.47 21.41
CA ARG A 409 13.45 3.27 22.56
C ARG A 409 14.13 1.91 22.57
N GLU A 410 13.49 0.91 21.96
CA GLU A 410 13.99 -0.46 21.80
C GLU A 410 14.60 -0.69 20.41
N LYS A 411 14.89 0.39 19.66
CA LYS A 411 15.48 0.37 18.31
C LYS A 411 14.64 -0.43 17.30
N VAL A 412 13.32 -0.34 17.41
CA VAL A 412 12.36 -0.93 16.46
C VAL A 412 11.52 0.16 15.81
N ILE A 413 11.31 0.06 14.49
CA ILE A 413 10.47 0.98 13.74
C ILE A 413 9.21 0.23 13.29
N VAL A 414 8.03 0.78 13.58
CA VAL A 414 6.72 0.35 13.07
C VAL A 414 6.00 1.55 12.47
N VAL A 415 4.87 1.37 11.79
CA VAL A 415 4.09 2.51 11.27
C VAL A 415 2.77 2.60 12.03
N PRO A 416 2.51 3.71 12.76
CA PRO A 416 1.23 3.95 13.42
C PRO A 416 0.06 3.90 12.46
N GLY A 417 -1.04 3.29 12.91
CA GLY A 417 -2.22 3.06 12.09
C GLY A 417 -2.91 4.33 11.59
N ILE A 418 -2.83 5.39 12.36
CA ILE A 418 -3.38 6.71 12.04
C ILE A 418 -2.94 7.23 10.64
N PHE A 419 -1.77 6.82 10.14
CA PHE A 419 -1.29 7.20 8.81
C PHE A 419 -2.03 6.51 7.66
N PHE A 420 -2.74 5.43 7.94
CA PHE A 420 -3.54 4.68 6.93
C PHE A 420 -5.01 5.11 6.92
N ASP A 421 -5.39 6.01 7.82
CA ASP A 421 -6.67 6.69 7.80
C ASP A 421 -6.59 7.88 6.84
N LEU A 422 -6.85 7.61 5.55
CA LEU A 422 -6.72 8.61 4.50
C LEU A 422 -7.72 9.75 4.69
N ASN A 423 -7.22 10.97 4.79
CA ASN A 423 -7.99 12.18 5.03
C ASN A 423 -7.55 13.35 4.11
N PRO A 424 -7.55 13.15 2.77
CA PRO A 424 -6.99 14.12 1.81
C PRO A 424 -7.70 15.47 1.85
N ALA A 425 -8.99 15.48 2.16
CA ALA A 425 -9.79 16.70 2.31
C ALA A 425 -9.71 17.33 3.71
N ARG A 426 -8.97 16.72 4.64
CA ARG A 426 -8.82 17.18 6.05
C ARG A 426 -10.14 17.44 6.77
N ARG A 427 -11.13 16.61 6.52
CA ARG A 427 -12.48 16.75 7.08
C ARG A 427 -12.61 16.20 8.49
N ARG A 428 -11.66 15.37 8.94
CA ARG A 428 -11.69 14.69 10.23
C ARG A 428 -10.45 15.04 11.04
N ASP A 429 -10.58 15.04 12.36
CA ASP A 429 -9.43 15.01 13.26
C ASP A 429 -8.90 13.56 13.28
N LEU A 430 -7.63 13.39 12.95
CA LEU A 430 -6.98 12.07 12.93
C LEU A 430 -6.82 11.45 14.33
N PHE A 431 -6.93 12.24 15.40
CA PHE A 431 -6.95 11.68 16.76
C PHE A 431 -8.25 10.94 17.07
N ASP A 432 -9.33 11.20 16.32
CA ASP A 432 -10.57 10.41 16.36
C ASP A 432 -10.56 9.27 15.32
N SER A 433 -9.39 8.92 14.77
CA SER A 433 -9.23 7.88 13.77
C SER A 433 -9.61 6.49 14.30
N PRO A 434 -10.40 5.70 13.55
CA PRO A 434 -10.65 4.30 13.90
C PRO A 434 -9.38 3.43 13.85
N CYS A 435 -8.30 3.95 13.23
CA CYS A 435 -7.02 3.26 13.08
C CYS A 435 -6.02 3.58 14.21
N HIS A 436 -6.38 4.40 15.22
CA HIS A 436 -5.43 4.86 16.23
C HIS A 436 -4.89 3.75 17.15
N HIS A 437 -5.66 2.66 17.36
CA HIS A 437 -5.20 1.49 18.12
C HIS A 437 -4.37 0.50 17.29
N PHE A 438 -4.08 0.80 16.02
CA PHE A 438 -3.36 -0.12 15.16
C PHE A 438 -1.94 0.34 14.87
N VAL A 439 -1.09 -0.65 14.57
CA VAL A 439 0.20 -0.44 13.92
C VAL A 439 0.36 -1.43 12.78
N ARG A 440 1.01 -0.98 11.70
CA ARG A 440 1.46 -1.90 10.66
C ARG A 440 2.85 -2.42 11.01
N VAL A 441 2.98 -3.74 11.09
CA VAL A 441 4.23 -4.47 11.27
C VAL A 441 4.58 -5.18 9.96
N SER A 442 5.76 -4.91 9.42
CA SER A 442 6.26 -5.56 8.21
C SER A 442 7.09 -6.79 8.57
N TYR A 443 6.78 -7.93 7.96
CA TYR A 443 7.66 -9.10 7.96
C TYR A 443 8.45 -9.24 6.65
N GLY A 444 8.57 -8.13 5.92
CA GLY A 444 9.43 -7.99 4.74
C GLY A 444 10.92 -8.18 5.01
N PRO A 445 11.51 -7.65 6.09
CA PRO A 445 12.94 -7.76 6.39
C PRO A 445 13.41 -9.20 6.62
N ARG A 446 14.74 -9.43 6.57
CA ARG A 446 15.38 -10.72 6.87
C ARG A 446 14.97 -11.28 8.25
N MET A 447 15.06 -12.60 8.40
CA MET A 447 14.66 -13.29 9.64
C MET A 447 15.42 -12.85 10.88
N ASP A 448 16.72 -12.52 10.77
CA ASP A 448 17.52 -11.98 11.87
C ASP A 448 16.99 -10.63 12.35
N VAL A 449 16.65 -9.73 11.42
CA VAL A 449 16.04 -8.42 11.71
C VAL A 449 14.65 -8.59 12.34
N LEU A 450 13.85 -9.56 11.86
CA LEU A 450 12.54 -9.86 12.44
C LEU A 450 12.65 -10.38 13.87
N LYS A 451 13.57 -11.31 14.14
CA LYS A 451 13.83 -11.84 15.48
C LYS A 451 14.22 -10.69 16.44
N GLN A 452 15.20 -9.87 16.04
CA GLN A 452 15.64 -8.71 16.82
C GLN A 452 14.49 -7.73 17.12
N GLY A 453 13.63 -7.46 16.14
CA GLY A 453 12.48 -6.55 16.32
C GLY A 453 11.43 -7.12 17.28
N LEU A 454 11.12 -8.42 17.17
CA LEU A 454 10.21 -9.10 18.08
C LEU A 454 10.76 -9.20 19.51
N ASP A 455 12.07 -9.37 19.68
CA ASP A 455 12.71 -9.27 20.98
C ASP A 455 12.59 -7.86 21.58
N GLY A 456 12.57 -6.84 20.73
CA GLY A 456 12.26 -5.46 21.13
C GLY A 456 10.82 -5.33 21.66
N PHE A 457 9.85 -5.95 21.00
CA PHE A 457 8.45 -5.99 21.49
C PHE A 457 8.36 -6.70 22.85
N GLU A 458 9.04 -7.81 23.01
CA GLU A 458 9.10 -8.54 24.29
C GLU A 458 9.63 -7.64 25.43
N ARG A 459 10.72 -6.88 25.18
CA ARG A 459 11.26 -5.94 26.18
C ARG A 459 10.27 -4.82 26.52
N ILE A 460 9.51 -4.32 25.53
CA ILE A 460 8.45 -3.34 25.76
C ILE A 460 7.39 -3.94 26.69
N LEU A 461 6.86 -5.13 26.36
CA LEU A 461 5.79 -5.75 27.15
C LEU A 461 6.26 -6.08 28.58
N LYS A 462 7.51 -6.54 28.78
CA LYS A 462 8.13 -6.71 30.09
C LYS A 462 8.15 -5.41 30.89
N LYS A 463 8.56 -4.31 30.25
CA LYS A 463 8.64 -2.98 30.87
C LYS A 463 7.27 -2.46 31.35
N TYR A 464 6.21 -2.77 30.60
CA TYR A 464 4.84 -2.37 30.93
C TYR A 464 4.07 -3.45 31.73
N ASN A 465 4.76 -4.53 32.18
CA ASN A 465 4.21 -5.63 32.99
C ASN A 465 2.99 -6.31 32.35
N CYS A 466 2.97 -6.46 31.04
CA CYS A 466 1.87 -7.09 30.30
C CYS A 466 2.28 -8.32 29.50
N LEU A 467 3.52 -8.80 29.62
CA LEU A 467 3.93 -10.08 29.02
C LEU A 467 3.29 -11.25 29.80
N PRO A 468 2.71 -12.27 29.13
CA PRO A 468 2.17 -13.46 29.79
C PRO A 468 3.21 -14.18 30.66
N LYS A 469 2.78 -14.72 31.81
CA LYS A 469 3.71 -15.37 32.78
C LYS A 469 4.31 -16.69 32.25
N ASP A 470 3.63 -17.33 31.32
CA ASP A 470 4.00 -18.59 30.67
C ASP A 470 4.74 -18.40 29.34
N TYR A 471 5.02 -17.15 28.97
CA TYR A 471 5.68 -16.83 27.69
C TYR A 471 7.01 -17.56 27.48
N GLU A 472 7.86 -17.69 28.50
CA GLU A 472 9.16 -18.35 28.37
C GLU A 472 9.04 -19.84 28.00
N GLN A 473 7.94 -20.51 28.40
CA GLN A 473 7.66 -21.90 28.00
C GLN A 473 7.22 -21.98 26.52
N HIS A 474 6.36 -21.07 26.08
CA HIS A 474 5.89 -21.00 24.69
C HIS A 474 7.00 -20.62 23.71
N ALA A 475 7.88 -19.72 24.09
CA ALA A 475 8.99 -19.27 23.23
C ALA A 475 9.97 -20.39 22.89
N SER A 476 10.12 -21.39 23.75
CA SER A 476 10.98 -22.57 23.50
C SER A 476 10.34 -23.61 22.56
N GLU A 477 9.02 -23.58 22.35
CA GLU A 477 8.27 -24.54 21.54
C GLU A 477 8.07 -24.09 20.09
N LEU A 478 8.37 -22.81 19.77
CA LEU A 478 8.24 -22.31 18.41
C LEU A 478 9.27 -22.99 17.49
N PRO A 479 8.84 -23.60 16.37
CA PRO A 479 9.75 -24.33 15.50
C PRO A 479 10.74 -23.36 14.83
N VAL A 480 11.96 -23.31 15.37
CA VAL A 480 13.12 -22.75 14.67
C VAL A 480 13.51 -23.81 13.61
N ARG A 481 12.92 -23.77 12.44
CA ARG A 481 13.53 -24.45 11.30
C ARG A 481 14.75 -23.62 10.89
N GLU A 482 15.89 -23.93 11.53
CA GLU A 482 17.19 -23.61 10.97
C GLU A 482 17.28 -24.30 9.62
N GLY A 483 17.46 -23.52 8.56
CA GLY A 483 17.78 -24.07 7.26
C GLY A 483 19.04 -24.95 7.41
N GLN A 484 18.87 -26.27 7.31
CA GLN A 484 20.00 -27.18 7.24
C GLN A 484 20.71 -26.95 5.90
N GLY A 485 21.63 -25.99 5.92
CA GLY A 485 22.68 -25.93 4.91
C GLY A 485 23.62 -27.10 5.13
N GLN A 486 23.29 -28.25 4.58
CA GLN A 486 24.30 -29.27 4.28
C GLN A 486 24.87 -28.94 2.90
N HIS A 487 26.04 -28.35 2.90
CA HIS A 487 26.91 -28.40 1.71
C HIS A 487 27.50 -29.82 1.62
N PRO A 488 27.49 -30.43 0.41
CA PRO A 488 28.52 -31.39 0.03
C PRO A 488 29.75 -30.68 -0.53
#